data_60042dae80188d7e62842384e49ec6af
#
_entry.id   60042dae80188d7e62842384e49ec6af
#
_cell.length_a   1.000
_cell.length_b   1.000
_cell.length_c   1.000
_cell.angle_alpha   90.00
_cell.angle_beta   90.00
_cell.angle_gamma   90.00
#
_symmetry.space_group_name_H-M   'P 1'
#
loop_
_entity.id
_entity.type
_entity.pdbx_description
1 polymer ?
#
loop_
_entity_poly.entity_id
_entity_poly.type
_entity_poly.pdbx_seq_one_letter_code
_entity_poly.pdbx_strand_id
1 'polypeptide(L)'
;MPNTPVIPETVRVHLGAPDSNAPNVTVSFPDYIKNVASSEIYPTWPESALRANILAQISFALNRIYTEYYPSRGYDFDITNSTGIDQSFVNGRDIFENISALVDEIFNNYIVRNGNIEPLFAVYCNGTTTTCNGLSQWGTVALAEQGLGAFDILTRYYGNDITLVTNAPIAEIMPSEPEILLRRGAVGNDVAFIQTRLNRISANYPAIPKITPVNGFFGESTENAVLTFQRIFDLAQDGIVGKATWYKIQFVYNAVKKLNEIESEGLRLEEISNQFPGVLSLGNSGESVEVIQYFLSAVAFFDPLIPAPELTGVYDEATRNSVIAFQALKGLPQTGVADDATWNLLYDDYRGDIRSLTPEQIGTAIIPFPGVFLQLGDEGEAVVILQNFINTASTVYNEIPPIPITGVYDENTRDAVYAVEALFGFELDGITGPLVWDTLADIYNDIESGAYRNPGQFSGNPLSSN
;
A
#
# COMPACT_ATOMS: atom_id res chain seq x y z
N MET A 1 2.21 1.82 0.94
CA MET A 1 2.76 3.01 1.64
C MET A 1 3.96 2.57 2.44
N PRO A 2 4.98 3.39 2.62
CA PRO A 2 5.97 3.09 3.65
C PRO A 2 5.25 2.95 4.99
N ASN A 3 5.62 1.94 5.76
CA ASN A 3 4.97 1.64 7.05
C ASN A 3 5.18 2.76 8.09
N THR A 4 6.13 3.66 7.85
CA THR A 4 6.41 4.83 8.69
C THR A 4 6.43 6.09 7.83
N PRO A 5 6.03 7.25 8.36
CA PRO A 5 6.10 8.52 7.62
C PRO A 5 7.52 8.83 7.16
N VAL A 6 7.63 9.25 5.91
CA VAL A 6 8.86 9.76 5.30
C VAL A 6 8.68 11.23 4.94
N ILE A 7 9.76 11.94 4.79
CA ILE A 7 9.74 13.30 4.24
C ILE A 7 9.56 13.19 2.72
N PRO A 8 8.55 13.81 2.11
CA PRO A 8 8.41 13.80 0.68
C PRO A 8 9.54 14.57 0.00
N GLU A 9 10.03 14.09 -1.14
CA GLU A 9 10.98 14.86 -1.93
C GLU A 9 10.34 16.16 -2.43
N THR A 10 9.10 16.11 -2.82
CA THR A 10 8.34 17.26 -3.34
C THR A 10 6.94 17.35 -2.74
N VAL A 11 6.38 18.56 -2.80
CA VAL A 11 5.01 18.87 -2.38
C VAL A 11 4.28 19.55 -3.54
N ARG A 12 3.10 19.07 -3.86
CA ARG A 12 2.21 19.68 -4.85
C ARG A 12 1.23 20.62 -4.17
N VAL A 13 1.44 21.91 -4.37
CA VAL A 13 0.69 23.00 -3.71
C VAL A 13 -0.36 23.55 -4.66
N HIS A 14 -1.61 23.55 -4.26
CA HIS A 14 -2.70 24.22 -4.96
C HIS A 14 -2.73 25.72 -4.58
N LEU A 15 -2.66 26.62 -5.59
CA LEU A 15 -2.56 28.06 -5.36
C LEU A 15 -3.94 28.74 -5.18
N GLY A 16 -4.79 28.16 -4.35
CA GLY A 16 -6.13 28.68 -4.09
C GLY A 16 -6.89 27.87 -3.02
N ALA A 17 -8.19 28.17 -2.87
CA ALA A 17 -9.08 27.31 -2.10
C ALA A 17 -9.25 25.94 -2.82
N PRO A 18 -9.53 24.85 -2.11
CA PRO A 18 -9.54 23.50 -2.71
C PRO A 18 -10.39 23.37 -3.98
N ASP A 19 -11.56 23.99 -4.00
CA ASP A 19 -12.50 23.92 -5.14
C ASP A 19 -12.28 25.04 -6.19
N SER A 20 -11.23 25.84 -6.02
CA SER A 20 -10.95 26.92 -6.98
C SER A 20 -10.24 26.40 -8.23
N ASN A 21 -10.49 27.05 -9.35
CA ASN A 21 -9.75 26.77 -10.60
C ASN A 21 -8.37 27.47 -10.58
N ALA A 22 -7.52 27.12 -9.63
CA ALA A 22 -6.17 27.63 -9.47
C ALA A 22 -5.13 26.60 -9.94
N PRO A 23 -3.94 27.03 -10.38
CA PRO A 23 -2.90 26.10 -10.77
C PRO A 23 -2.27 25.39 -9.56
N ASN A 24 -1.73 24.18 -9.80
CA ASN A 24 -0.85 23.51 -8.88
C ASN A 24 0.61 23.81 -9.23
N VAL A 25 1.46 23.92 -8.21
CA VAL A 25 2.92 24.01 -8.35
C VAL A 25 3.58 22.92 -7.54
N THR A 26 4.65 22.33 -8.06
CA THR A 26 5.45 21.34 -7.34
C THR A 26 6.76 21.97 -6.92
N VAL A 27 7.09 21.86 -5.64
CA VAL A 27 8.32 22.37 -5.06
C VAL A 27 8.96 21.31 -4.16
N SER A 28 10.25 21.40 -3.87
CA SER A 28 10.88 20.53 -2.89
C SER A 28 10.26 20.75 -1.50
N PHE A 29 10.19 19.71 -0.66
CA PHE A 29 9.63 19.85 0.68
C PHE A 29 10.38 20.89 1.52
N PRO A 30 11.74 20.93 1.54
CA PRO A 30 12.45 22.00 2.24
C PRO A 30 12.09 23.40 1.73
N ASP A 31 12.00 23.61 0.41
CA ASP A 31 11.65 24.91 -0.16
C ASP A 31 10.20 25.31 0.16
N TYR A 32 9.29 24.34 0.23
CA TYR A 32 7.93 24.57 0.72
C TYR A 32 7.96 25.11 2.16
N ILE A 33 8.66 24.46 3.07
CA ILE A 33 8.75 24.88 4.48
C ILE A 33 9.46 26.22 4.63
N LYS A 34 10.54 26.46 3.88
CA LYS A 34 11.23 27.78 3.85
C LYS A 34 10.29 28.91 3.44
N ASN A 35 9.47 28.65 2.42
CA ASN A 35 8.49 29.60 1.92
C ASN A 35 7.41 29.89 2.97
N VAL A 36 6.80 28.85 3.54
CA VAL A 36 5.77 28.98 4.58
C VAL A 36 6.33 29.72 5.80
N ALA A 37 7.47 29.30 6.32
CA ALA A 37 8.09 29.94 7.47
C ALA A 37 8.40 31.42 7.20
N SER A 38 8.99 31.73 6.03
CA SER A 38 9.25 33.12 5.65
C SER A 38 7.97 33.94 5.42
N SER A 39 6.81 33.29 5.19
CA SER A 39 5.52 33.96 5.01
C SER A 39 4.78 34.23 6.31
N GLU A 40 5.03 33.45 7.35
CA GLU A 40 4.20 33.41 8.55
C GLU A 40 4.90 33.94 9.80
N ILE A 41 6.24 33.82 9.88
CA ILE A 41 7.02 34.23 11.07
C ILE A 41 8.12 35.25 10.71
N TYR A 42 8.53 36.03 11.70
CA TYR A 42 9.50 37.08 11.48
C TYR A 42 10.93 36.58 11.73
N PRO A 43 11.89 36.85 10.82
CA PRO A 43 13.27 36.38 10.95
C PRO A 43 14.01 36.93 12.16
N THR A 44 13.48 37.97 12.78
CA THR A 44 14.04 38.63 13.97
C THR A 44 13.63 38.02 15.30
N TRP A 45 12.75 36.98 15.26
CA TRP A 45 12.32 36.28 16.48
C TRP A 45 13.48 35.48 17.11
N PRO A 46 13.40 35.18 18.43
CA PRO A 46 14.35 34.27 19.07
C PRO A 46 14.40 32.92 18.36
N GLU A 47 15.58 32.34 18.26
CA GLU A 47 15.78 31.06 17.51
C GLU A 47 14.91 29.92 18.03
N SER A 48 14.72 29.81 19.36
CA SER A 48 13.84 28.76 19.92
C SER A 48 12.38 28.94 19.50
N ALA A 49 11.91 30.17 19.32
CA ALA A 49 10.58 30.46 18.78
C ALA A 49 10.51 30.10 17.29
N LEU A 50 11.53 30.45 16.50
CA LEU A 50 11.59 30.09 15.08
C LEU A 50 11.55 28.56 14.90
N ARG A 51 12.40 27.81 15.61
CA ARG A 51 12.45 26.33 15.57
C ARG A 51 11.13 25.71 15.98
N ALA A 52 10.48 26.18 17.04
CA ALA A 52 9.17 25.64 17.47
C ALA A 52 8.09 25.83 16.39
N ASN A 53 8.03 27.01 15.76
CA ASN A 53 7.12 27.29 14.68
C ASN A 53 7.40 26.43 13.44
N ILE A 54 8.67 26.32 13.01
CA ILE A 54 9.08 25.51 11.86
C ILE A 54 8.71 24.04 12.08
N LEU A 55 8.98 23.46 13.27
CA LEU A 55 8.60 22.08 13.60
C LEU A 55 7.08 21.86 13.56
N ALA A 56 6.30 22.85 14.02
CA ALA A 56 4.85 22.79 13.90
C ALA A 56 4.39 22.83 12.43
N GLN A 57 4.99 23.72 11.62
CA GLN A 57 4.70 23.83 10.18
C GLN A 57 5.05 22.54 9.42
N ILE A 58 6.19 21.93 9.70
CA ILE A 58 6.61 20.64 9.15
C ILE A 58 5.58 19.56 9.50
N SER A 59 5.24 19.44 10.79
CA SER A 59 4.33 18.39 11.27
C SER A 59 2.93 18.54 10.69
N PHE A 60 2.43 19.76 10.56
CA PHE A 60 1.14 20.05 9.92
C PHE A 60 1.13 19.63 8.46
N ALA A 61 2.14 20.02 7.68
CA ALA A 61 2.24 19.66 6.27
C ALA A 61 2.37 18.15 6.08
N LEU A 62 3.22 17.50 6.88
CA LEU A 62 3.38 16.04 6.83
C LEU A 62 2.12 15.29 7.22
N ASN A 63 1.33 15.78 8.18
CA ASN A 63 0.05 15.17 8.51
C ASN A 63 -0.91 15.20 7.31
N ARG A 64 -1.02 16.33 6.60
CA ARG A 64 -1.84 16.46 5.39
C ARG A 64 -1.43 15.46 4.31
N ILE A 65 -0.12 15.32 4.09
CA ILE A 65 0.45 14.44 3.07
C ILE A 65 0.29 12.98 3.48
N TYR A 66 0.70 12.62 4.68
CA TYR A 66 0.69 11.24 5.16
C TYR A 66 -0.73 10.66 5.29
N THR A 67 -1.70 11.47 5.68
CA THR A 67 -3.11 11.06 5.76
C THR A 67 -3.82 11.11 4.41
N GLU A 68 -3.13 11.53 3.35
CA GLU A 68 -3.72 11.77 2.02
C GLU A 68 -4.99 12.62 2.13
N TYR A 69 -4.90 13.71 2.89
CA TYR A 69 -6.06 14.56 3.21
C TYR A 69 -6.82 15.01 1.96
N TYR A 70 -6.11 15.54 0.96
CA TYR A 70 -6.68 16.00 -0.29
C TYR A 70 -6.96 14.88 -1.29
N PRO A 71 -6.04 13.93 -1.54
CA PRO A 71 -6.32 12.78 -2.40
C PRO A 71 -7.56 11.98 -1.97
N SER A 72 -7.76 11.78 -0.65
CA SER A 72 -8.95 11.09 -0.12
C SER A 72 -10.28 11.84 -0.36
N ARG A 73 -10.20 13.09 -0.78
CA ARG A 73 -11.34 13.95 -1.16
C ARG A 73 -11.48 14.13 -2.67
N GLY A 74 -10.64 13.47 -3.45
CA GLY A 74 -10.68 13.49 -4.91
C GLY A 74 -9.86 14.61 -5.56
N TYR A 75 -9.00 15.31 -4.79
CA TYR A 75 -8.10 16.32 -5.32
C TYR A 75 -6.75 15.70 -5.73
N ASP A 76 -6.07 16.37 -6.65
CA ASP A 76 -4.79 15.93 -7.22
C ASP A 76 -3.59 16.76 -6.70
N PHE A 77 -3.65 17.23 -5.45
CA PHE A 77 -2.61 18.00 -4.79
C PHE A 77 -2.50 17.59 -3.30
N ASP A 78 -1.42 17.98 -2.66
CA ASP A 78 -1.10 17.58 -1.28
C ASP A 78 -1.57 18.61 -0.25
N ILE A 79 -1.52 19.89 -0.59
CA ILE A 79 -1.82 20.99 0.31
C ILE A 79 -2.23 22.24 -0.48
N THR A 80 -2.93 23.16 0.17
CA THR A 80 -3.27 24.45 -0.45
C THR A 80 -2.39 25.59 0.11
N ASN A 81 -2.39 26.72 -0.60
CA ASN A 81 -1.80 27.95 -0.07
C ASN A 81 -2.80 28.84 0.69
N SER A 82 -3.97 28.29 0.99
CA SER A 82 -5.05 29.02 1.68
C SER A 82 -4.83 29.04 3.20
N THR A 83 -4.47 30.20 3.75
CA THR A 83 -4.17 30.38 5.16
C THR A 83 -5.36 30.13 6.11
N GLY A 84 -6.56 30.10 5.57
CA GLY A 84 -7.77 29.74 6.34
C GLY A 84 -7.98 28.23 6.47
N ILE A 85 -7.26 27.42 5.70
CA ILE A 85 -7.41 25.97 5.62
C ILE A 85 -6.08 25.27 5.95
N ASP A 86 -5.00 25.73 5.35
CA ASP A 86 -3.65 25.17 5.48
C ASP A 86 -2.61 26.26 5.84
N GLN A 87 -1.58 26.44 5.04
CA GLN A 87 -0.41 27.26 5.35
C GLN A 87 -0.20 28.36 4.32
N SER A 88 0.45 29.45 4.73
CA SER A 88 0.73 30.59 3.85
C SER A 88 1.92 30.29 2.93
N PHE A 89 1.65 29.67 1.80
CA PHE A 89 2.64 29.53 0.73
C PHE A 89 2.46 30.65 -0.30
N VAL A 90 3.50 31.42 -0.57
CA VAL A 90 3.49 32.52 -1.54
C VAL A 90 4.44 32.19 -2.68
N ASN A 91 3.91 31.77 -3.81
CA ASN A 91 4.73 31.34 -4.96
C ASN A 91 5.66 32.46 -5.43
N GLY A 92 6.97 32.16 -5.50
CA GLY A 92 7.99 33.08 -5.97
C GLY A 92 8.45 34.16 -4.97
N ARG A 93 8.09 34.05 -3.66
CA ARG A 93 8.59 34.96 -2.65
C ARG A 93 10.08 34.74 -2.33
N ASP A 94 10.74 35.80 -1.90
CA ASP A 94 12.08 35.72 -1.33
C ASP A 94 12.11 35.07 0.05
N ILE A 95 13.09 34.22 0.30
CA ILE A 95 13.29 33.49 1.55
C ILE A 95 14.30 34.19 2.43
N PHE A 96 14.01 34.34 3.72
CA PHE A 96 14.96 34.87 4.68
C PHE A 96 16.09 33.88 4.94
N GLU A 97 17.35 34.39 4.90
CA GLU A 97 18.56 33.56 4.97
C GLU A 97 18.63 32.71 6.25
N ASN A 98 18.37 33.34 7.41
CA ASN A 98 18.39 32.65 8.70
C ASN A 98 17.26 31.60 8.83
N ILE A 99 16.09 31.87 8.27
CA ILE A 99 14.98 30.88 8.21
C ILE A 99 15.38 29.70 7.30
N SER A 100 15.98 30.01 6.14
CA SER A 100 16.49 28.98 5.24
C SER A 100 17.49 28.06 5.95
N ALA A 101 18.46 28.61 6.65
CA ALA A 101 19.45 27.83 7.38
C ALA A 101 18.84 26.95 8.48
N LEU A 102 17.86 27.47 9.23
CA LEU A 102 17.16 26.67 10.25
C LEU A 102 16.33 25.54 9.65
N VAL A 103 15.63 25.80 8.53
CA VAL A 103 14.87 24.76 7.84
C VAL A 103 15.80 23.67 7.32
N ASP A 104 16.93 24.03 6.69
CA ASP A 104 17.91 23.05 6.19
C ASP A 104 18.45 22.14 7.29
N GLU A 105 18.50 22.63 8.53
CA GLU A 105 18.92 21.83 9.69
C GLU A 105 17.84 20.87 10.20
N ILE A 106 16.55 21.25 10.13
CA ILE A 106 15.49 20.51 10.84
C ILE A 106 14.31 20.03 9.97
N PHE A 107 14.33 20.21 8.64
CA PHE A 107 13.19 19.90 7.77
C PHE A 107 12.75 18.43 7.82
N ASN A 108 13.63 17.53 8.24
CA ASN A 108 13.37 16.11 8.39
C ASN A 108 13.08 15.70 9.84
N ASN A 109 12.69 16.64 10.66
CA ASN A 109 12.23 16.39 12.03
C ASN A 109 10.76 16.80 12.15
N TYR A 110 9.96 15.97 12.83
CA TYR A 110 8.54 16.27 13.02
C TYR A 110 8.02 15.76 14.37
N ILE A 111 6.88 16.28 14.78
CA ILE A 111 6.25 15.97 16.06
C ILE A 111 5.31 14.78 15.87
N VAL A 112 5.32 13.84 16.81
CA VAL A 112 4.35 12.75 16.97
C VAL A 112 3.83 12.70 18.39
N ARG A 113 2.65 12.10 18.63
CA ARG A 113 2.26 11.70 19.98
C ARG A 113 2.92 10.41 20.36
N ASN A 114 3.23 10.24 21.63
CA ASN A 114 3.87 9.03 22.14
C ASN A 114 3.04 7.78 21.82
N GLY A 115 3.67 6.79 21.21
CA GLY A 115 3.02 5.55 20.77
C GLY A 115 2.32 5.61 19.41
N ASN A 116 2.26 6.79 18.79
CA ASN A 116 1.72 6.98 17.45
C ASN A 116 2.84 7.18 16.44
N ILE A 117 2.54 6.95 15.19
CA ILE A 117 3.49 7.12 14.09
C ILE A 117 3.13 8.27 13.16
N GLU A 118 1.84 8.65 13.09
CA GLU A 118 1.45 9.76 12.21
C GLU A 118 2.04 11.09 12.70
N PRO A 119 2.48 11.95 11.78
CA PRO A 119 2.85 13.32 12.12
C PRO A 119 1.68 14.03 12.81
N LEU A 120 1.95 14.70 13.92
CA LEU A 120 0.93 15.44 14.64
C LEU A 120 0.27 16.48 13.72
N PHE A 121 -1.04 16.53 13.71
CA PHE A 121 -1.75 17.68 13.13
C PHE A 121 -1.52 18.92 14.02
N ALA A 122 -0.33 19.49 13.88
CA ALA A 122 0.15 20.57 14.73
C ALA A 122 -0.50 21.91 14.35
N VAL A 123 -1.75 22.10 14.71
CA VAL A 123 -2.50 23.35 14.49
C VAL A 123 -1.78 24.51 15.14
N TYR A 124 -1.70 25.61 14.42
CA TYR A 124 -1.14 26.86 14.91
C TYR A 124 -1.89 28.07 14.33
N CYS A 125 -1.75 29.20 14.96
CA CYS A 125 -2.33 30.47 14.54
C CYS A 125 -1.49 31.64 15.01
N ASN A 126 -1.79 32.82 14.51
CA ASN A 126 -1.06 34.05 14.86
C ASN A 126 -1.02 34.29 16.39
N GLY A 127 -2.14 34.06 17.10
CA GLY A 127 -2.24 34.21 18.55
C GLY A 127 -2.52 35.63 19.02
N THR A 128 -2.64 36.59 18.09
CA THR A 128 -2.99 37.99 18.41
C THR A 128 -4.25 38.43 17.67
N THR A 129 -4.32 38.21 16.36
CA THR A 129 -5.50 38.52 15.53
C THR A 129 -6.43 37.33 15.35
N THR A 130 -5.90 36.13 15.47
CA THR A 130 -6.64 34.86 15.44
C THR A 130 -6.17 33.98 16.58
N THR A 131 -7.10 33.22 17.16
CA THR A 131 -6.81 32.24 18.22
C THR A 131 -7.24 30.84 17.78
N CYS A 132 -6.56 29.81 18.23
CA CYS A 132 -6.86 28.42 17.95
C CYS A 132 -6.54 27.54 19.16
N ASN A 133 -6.99 26.29 19.11
CA ASN A 133 -6.60 25.28 20.09
C ASN A 133 -5.30 24.60 19.65
N GLY A 134 -4.21 25.40 19.58
CA GLY A 134 -2.90 24.98 19.13
C GLY A 134 -1.82 25.98 19.47
N LEU A 135 -0.72 25.99 18.74
CA LEU A 135 0.42 26.85 18.98
C LEU A 135 0.09 28.31 18.60
N SER A 136 0.33 29.24 19.53
CA SER A 136 0.32 30.68 19.27
C SER A 136 1.69 31.12 18.77
N GLN A 137 1.78 31.58 17.53
CA GLN A 137 3.04 32.03 16.95
C GLN A 137 3.70 33.15 17.77
N TRP A 138 2.97 34.21 18.12
CA TRP A 138 3.46 35.27 19.02
C TRP A 138 3.68 34.79 20.46
N GLY A 139 2.90 33.81 20.92
CA GLY A 139 3.10 33.18 22.22
C GLY A 139 4.44 32.45 22.34
N THR A 140 4.94 31.87 21.23
CA THR A 140 6.28 31.25 21.23
C THR A 140 7.40 32.25 21.50
N VAL A 141 7.26 33.47 21.01
CA VAL A 141 8.25 34.57 21.26
C VAL A 141 8.30 34.86 22.75
N ALA A 142 7.16 35.06 23.40
CA ALA A 142 7.10 35.32 24.83
C ALA A 142 7.69 34.20 25.69
N LEU A 143 7.51 32.94 25.28
CA LEU A 143 8.10 31.79 25.97
C LEU A 143 9.62 31.69 25.70
N ALA A 144 10.06 31.99 24.50
CA ALA A 144 11.47 32.00 24.13
C ALA A 144 12.25 33.11 24.91
N GLU A 145 11.64 34.30 25.07
CA GLU A 145 12.19 35.38 25.88
C GLU A 145 12.31 35.03 27.37
N GLN A 146 11.50 34.06 27.85
CA GLN A 146 11.63 33.48 29.19
C GLN A 146 12.70 32.39 29.26
N GLY A 147 13.41 32.10 28.16
CA GLY A 147 14.50 31.11 28.10
C GLY A 147 14.07 29.68 27.80
N LEU A 148 12.83 29.46 27.37
CA LEU A 148 12.38 28.09 27.00
C LEU A 148 13.04 27.66 25.68
N GLY A 149 13.45 26.39 25.62
CA GLY A 149 13.88 25.71 24.39
C GLY A 149 12.71 25.43 23.44
N ALA A 150 13.02 25.13 22.18
CA ALA A 150 11.99 24.89 21.16
C ALA A 150 11.05 23.74 21.55
N PHE A 151 11.59 22.64 22.08
CA PHE A 151 10.77 21.48 22.50
C PHE A 151 9.91 21.81 23.73
N ASP A 152 10.42 22.56 24.70
CA ASP A 152 9.65 23.01 25.87
C ASP A 152 8.48 23.93 25.45
N ILE A 153 8.70 24.76 24.42
CA ILE A 153 7.64 25.58 23.82
C ILE A 153 6.57 24.69 23.19
N LEU A 154 6.96 23.68 22.41
CA LEU A 154 6.02 22.74 21.78
C LEU A 154 5.20 21.97 22.82
N THR A 155 5.83 21.45 23.89
CA THR A 155 5.12 20.73 24.95
C THR A 155 4.11 21.62 25.68
N ARG A 156 4.37 22.93 25.75
CA ARG A 156 3.44 23.89 26.37
C ARG A 156 2.12 24.01 25.59
N TYR A 157 2.16 23.83 24.28
CA TYR A 157 0.98 23.93 23.40
C TYR A 157 0.32 22.60 23.08
N TYR A 158 1.13 21.55 22.86
CA TYR A 158 0.64 20.26 22.39
C TYR A 158 0.56 19.17 23.47
N GLY A 159 1.05 19.46 24.69
CA GLY A 159 1.07 18.51 25.81
C GLY A 159 2.42 17.82 25.98
N ASN A 160 2.57 17.13 27.11
CA ASN A 160 3.81 16.43 27.46
C ASN A 160 3.93 15.03 26.85
N ASP A 161 2.92 14.62 26.10
CA ASP A 161 2.82 13.32 25.44
C ASP A 161 3.31 13.36 23.98
N ILE A 162 4.11 14.36 23.63
CA ILE A 162 4.73 14.50 22.32
C ILE A 162 6.20 14.07 22.33
N THR A 163 6.68 13.68 21.16
CA THR A 163 8.08 13.34 20.88
C THR A 163 8.47 13.87 19.49
N LEU A 164 9.76 14.12 19.28
CA LEU A 164 10.29 14.43 17.95
C LEU A 164 10.84 13.17 17.30
N VAL A 165 10.35 12.87 16.11
CA VAL A 165 11.05 12.00 15.17
C VAL A 165 12.13 12.86 14.51
N THR A 166 13.37 12.41 14.54
CA THR A 166 14.52 13.13 13.99
C THR A 166 15.17 12.34 12.87
N ASN A 167 15.70 13.04 11.87
CA ASN A 167 16.37 12.42 10.72
C ASN A 167 15.47 11.41 9.98
N ALA A 168 14.20 11.74 9.80
CA ALA A 168 13.29 10.91 9.02
C ALA A 168 13.81 10.75 7.59
N PRO A 169 13.67 9.55 6.98
CA PRO A 169 14.10 9.30 5.62
C PRO A 169 13.34 10.17 4.61
N ILE A 170 14.01 10.53 3.53
CA ILE A 170 13.43 11.28 2.42
C ILE A 170 13.13 10.29 1.29
N ALA A 171 11.92 10.33 0.74
CA ALA A 171 11.54 9.48 -0.37
C ALA A 171 10.48 10.14 -1.26
N GLU A 172 10.37 9.69 -2.49
CA GLU A 172 9.22 9.99 -3.33
C GLU A 172 7.97 9.34 -2.72
N ILE A 173 6.89 10.09 -2.60
CA ILE A 173 5.61 9.58 -2.12
C ILE A 173 4.76 9.18 -3.33
N MET A 174 4.45 7.89 -3.41
CA MET A 174 3.50 7.36 -4.38
C MET A 174 2.08 7.37 -3.80
N PRO A 175 1.04 7.53 -4.64
CA PRO A 175 -0.33 7.33 -4.21
C PRO A 175 -0.52 5.98 -3.52
N SER A 176 -1.34 5.94 -2.47
CA SER A 176 -1.52 4.71 -1.68
C SER A 176 -2.46 3.71 -2.33
N GLU A 177 -3.22 4.12 -3.33
CA GLU A 177 -4.15 3.23 -4.02
C GLU A 177 -3.39 2.03 -4.63
N PRO A 178 -3.90 0.80 -4.48
CA PRO A 178 -3.28 -0.37 -5.07
C PRO A 178 -3.35 -0.30 -6.60
N GLU A 179 -2.33 -0.84 -7.26
CA GLU A 179 -2.27 -0.89 -8.73
C GLU A 179 -3.34 -1.83 -9.32
N ILE A 180 -3.77 -2.79 -8.52
CA ILE A 180 -4.80 -3.77 -8.89
C ILE A 180 -6.10 -3.52 -8.12
N LEU A 181 -7.22 -3.82 -8.74
CA LEU A 181 -8.52 -3.78 -8.07
C LEU A 181 -8.57 -4.89 -7.00
N LEU A 182 -8.96 -4.52 -5.76
CA LEU A 182 -9.15 -5.52 -4.71
C LEU A 182 -10.59 -6.03 -4.75
N ARG A 183 -10.74 -7.32 -4.94
CA ARG A 183 -12.04 -8.01 -5.04
C ARG A 183 -11.91 -9.42 -4.48
N ARG A 184 -12.97 -10.17 -4.45
CA ARG A 184 -12.96 -11.56 -4.00
C ARG A 184 -11.82 -12.34 -4.67
N GLY A 185 -11.02 -13.03 -3.86
CA GLY A 185 -9.82 -13.74 -4.27
C GLY A 185 -8.53 -12.91 -4.23
N ALA A 186 -8.59 -11.58 -4.10
CA ALA A 186 -7.37 -10.78 -3.93
C ALA A 186 -6.68 -11.11 -2.59
N VAL A 187 -5.35 -11.12 -2.62
CA VAL A 187 -4.51 -11.39 -1.43
C VAL A 187 -3.42 -10.35 -1.30
N GLY A 188 -2.98 -10.14 -0.07
CA GLY A 188 -1.82 -9.31 0.24
C GLY A 188 -2.11 -8.17 1.22
N ASN A 189 -1.10 -7.33 1.35
CA ASN A 189 -1.07 -6.25 2.35
C ASN A 189 -2.18 -5.22 2.15
N ASP A 190 -2.51 -4.88 0.91
CA ASP A 190 -3.57 -3.92 0.61
C ASP A 190 -4.94 -4.43 1.06
N VAL A 191 -5.16 -5.75 0.99
CA VAL A 191 -6.38 -6.38 1.52
C VAL A 191 -6.40 -6.33 3.05
N ALA A 192 -5.31 -6.71 3.73
CA ALA A 192 -5.20 -6.61 5.19
C ALA A 192 -5.42 -5.17 5.67
N PHE A 193 -4.88 -4.21 4.93
CA PHE A 193 -5.03 -2.79 5.19
C PHE A 193 -6.49 -2.32 5.16
N ILE A 194 -7.25 -2.67 4.11
CA ILE A 194 -8.68 -2.31 4.06
C ILE A 194 -9.50 -3.06 5.10
N GLN A 195 -9.17 -4.33 5.39
CA GLN A 195 -9.84 -5.12 6.43
C GLN A 195 -9.71 -4.44 7.81
N THR A 196 -8.50 -4.03 8.17
CA THR A 196 -8.21 -3.31 9.42
C THR A 196 -9.01 -2.00 9.49
N ARG A 197 -9.02 -1.22 8.41
CA ARG A 197 -9.73 0.06 8.35
C ARG A 197 -11.23 -0.10 8.40
N LEU A 198 -11.79 -1.02 7.64
CA LEU A 198 -13.23 -1.32 7.68
C LEU A 198 -13.66 -1.80 9.07
N ASN A 199 -12.85 -2.62 9.74
CA ASN A 199 -13.09 -3.03 11.12
C ASN A 199 -13.07 -1.86 12.12
N ARG A 200 -12.18 -0.87 11.93
CA ARG A 200 -12.20 0.34 12.77
C ARG A 200 -13.41 1.22 12.45
N ILE A 201 -13.73 1.39 11.16
CA ILE A 201 -14.91 2.14 10.71
C ILE A 201 -16.21 1.50 11.24
N SER A 202 -16.29 0.16 11.27
CA SER A 202 -17.46 -0.56 11.75
C SER A 202 -17.82 -0.25 13.21
N ALA A 203 -16.87 0.20 14.02
CA ALA A 203 -17.15 0.63 15.39
C ALA A 203 -18.06 1.88 15.43
N ASN A 204 -17.96 2.78 14.43
CA ASN A 204 -18.80 3.95 14.28
C ASN A 204 -20.01 3.69 13.37
N TYR A 205 -19.92 2.72 12.48
CA TYR A 205 -20.95 2.31 11.52
C TYR A 205 -21.28 0.81 11.67
N PRO A 206 -22.03 0.40 12.72
CA PRO A 206 -22.25 -1.01 13.08
C PRO A 206 -22.97 -1.85 12.01
N ALA A 207 -23.55 -1.22 10.99
CA ALA A 207 -24.13 -1.93 9.85
C ALA A 207 -23.06 -2.58 8.96
N ILE A 208 -21.80 -2.13 9.01
CA ILE A 208 -20.67 -2.75 8.32
C ILE A 208 -20.28 -3.98 9.13
N PRO A 209 -20.38 -5.21 8.57
CA PRO A 209 -20.02 -6.41 9.30
C PRO A 209 -18.51 -6.43 9.59
N LYS A 210 -18.14 -6.93 10.77
CA LYS A 210 -16.73 -7.13 11.11
C LYS A 210 -16.13 -8.26 10.29
N ILE A 211 -14.93 -8.02 9.79
CA ILE A 211 -14.13 -8.99 9.07
C ILE A 211 -13.28 -9.74 10.08
N THR A 212 -13.41 -11.06 10.11
CA THR A 212 -12.65 -11.94 11.02
C THR A 212 -12.37 -13.26 10.32
N PRO A 213 -11.10 -13.68 10.22
CA PRO A 213 -9.90 -12.96 10.64
C PRO A 213 -9.55 -11.78 9.73
N VAL A 214 -8.73 -10.84 10.20
CA VAL A 214 -8.00 -9.90 9.33
C VAL A 214 -6.80 -10.69 8.81
N ASN A 215 -6.86 -11.12 7.56
CA ASN A 215 -5.94 -12.14 7.05
C ASN A 215 -5.31 -11.79 5.70
N GLY A 216 -5.56 -10.60 5.18
CA GLY A 216 -5.04 -10.24 3.87
C GLY A 216 -5.65 -11.04 2.70
N PHE A 217 -6.67 -11.86 2.95
CA PHE A 217 -7.44 -12.55 1.92
C PHE A 217 -8.82 -11.90 1.75
N PHE A 218 -9.15 -11.49 0.53
CA PHE A 218 -10.42 -10.84 0.21
C PHE A 218 -11.50 -11.92 0.00
N GLY A 219 -11.95 -12.51 1.10
CA GLY A 219 -13.01 -13.50 1.12
C GLY A 219 -14.41 -12.86 1.17
N GLU A 220 -15.43 -13.72 1.31
CA GLU A 220 -16.83 -13.30 1.38
C GLU A 220 -17.11 -12.29 2.51
N SER A 221 -16.45 -12.44 3.66
CA SER A 221 -16.61 -11.49 4.79
C SER A 221 -16.11 -10.08 4.44
N THR A 222 -15.01 -9.99 3.69
CA THR A 222 -14.46 -8.73 3.21
C THR A 222 -15.37 -8.10 2.15
N GLU A 223 -15.83 -8.89 1.18
CA GLU A 223 -16.76 -8.44 0.15
C GLU A 223 -18.06 -7.88 0.75
N ASN A 224 -18.66 -8.59 1.70
CA ASN A 224 -19.88 -8.14 2.39
C ASN A 224 -19.65 -6.82 3.16
N ALA A 225 -18.50 -6.66 3.78
CA ALA A 225 -18.13 -5.41 4.44
C ALA A 225 -17.97 -4.25 3.43
N VAL A 226 -17.31 -4.50 2.30
CA VAL A 226 -17.13 -3.54 1.21
C VAL A 226 -18.46 -3.14 0.59
N LEU A 227 -19.32 -4.09 0.22
CA LEU A 227 -20.67 -3.82 -0.31
C LEU A 227 -21.49 -2.96 0.65
N THR A 228 -21.43 -3.27 1.95
CA THR A 228 -22.16 -2.49 2.97
C THR A 228 -21.56 -1.09 3.11
N PHE A 229 -20.24 -0.97 3.08
CA PHE A 229 -19.55 0.33 3.09
C PHE A 229 -19.94 1.17 1.87
N GLN A 230 -19.87 0.59 0.67
CA GLN A 230 -20.26 1.26 -0.58
C GLN A 230 -21.69 1.77 -0.53
N ARG A 231 -22.62 0.95 -0.01
CA ARG A 231 -24.03 1.36 0.17
C ARG A 231 -24.17 2.54 1.13
N ILE A 232 -23.47 2.52 2.28
CA ILE A 232 -23.58 3.58 3.30
C ILE A 232 -23.04 4.91 2.78
N PHE A 233 -21.98 4.84 1.98
CA PHE A 233 -21.27 6.03 1.51
C PHE A 233 -21.56 6.40 0.05
N ASP A 234 -22.66 5.88 -0.50
CA ASP A 234 -23.19 6.22 -1.83
C ASP A 234 -22.19 6.00 -2.97
N LEU A 235 -21.53 4.83 -2.94
CA LEU A 235 -20.64 4.35 -3.99
C LEU A 235 -21.31 3.27 -4.83
N ALA A 236 -20.71 2.93 -5.97
CA ALA A 236 -21.10 1.75 -6.76
C ALA A 236 -21.01 0.50 -5.87
N GLN A 237 -22.12 -0.26 -5.76
CA GLN A 237 -22.20 -1.44 -4.89
C GLN A 237 -21.80 -2.69 -5.67
N ASP A 238 -20.52 -2.79 -6.02
CA ASP A 238 -19.93 -3.86 -6.82
C ASP A 238 -19.06 -4.83 -5.99
N GLY A 239 -18.83 -4.51 -4.72
CA GLY A 239 -17.95 -5.30 -3.85
C GLY A 239 -16.45 -5.15 -4.17
N ILE A 240 -16.09 -4.26 -5.10
CA ILE A 240 -14.72 -4.06 -5.56
C ILE A 240 -14.12 -2.81 -4.92
N VAL A 241 -12.89 -2.91 -4.44
CA VAL A 241 -12.14 -1.75 -3.96
C VAL A 241 -11.23 -1.24 -5.07
N GLY A 242 -11.80 -0.40 -5.93
CA GLY A 242 -11.03 0.44 -6.84
C GLY A 242 -10.72 1.79 -6.20
N LYS A 243 -10.11 2.70 -6.98
CA LYS A 243 -9.67 4.03 -6.55
C LYS A 243 -10.71 4.80 -5.71
N ALA A 244 -11.94 4.88 -6.17
CA ALA A 244 -13.00 5.63 -5.47
C ALA A 244 -13.33 5.01 -4.10
N THR A 245 -13.46 3.68 -4.02
CA THR A 245 -13.72 2.97 -2.75
C THR A 245 -12.51 3.06 -1.82
N TRP A 246 -11.30 2.91 -2.34
CA TRP A 246 -10.06 3.03 -1.57
C TRP A 246 -9.95 4.38 -0.86
N TYR A 247 -10.01 5.46 -1.62
CA TYR A 247 -9.92 6.81 -1.04
C TYR A 247 -11.11 7.16 -0.15
N LYS A 248 -12.29 6.60 -0.41
CA LYS A 248 -13.42 6.78 0.50
C LYS A 248 -13.22 6.07 1.83
N ILE A 249 -12.61 4.87 1.83
CA ILE A 249 -12.22 4.17 3.07
C ILE A 249 -11.18 5.01 3.83
N GLN A 250 -10.17 5.55 3.14
CA GLN A 250 -9.19 6.46 3.73
C GLN A 250 -9.84 7.67 4.38
N PHE A 251 -10.70 8.36 3.64
CA PHE A 251 -11.42 9.54 4.11
C PHE A 251 -12.22 9.26 5.38
N VAL A 252 -13.02 8.19 5.37
CA VAL A 252 -13.87 7.83 6.52
C VAL A 252 -13.03 7.38 7.71
N TYR A 253 -11.96 6.60 7.46
CA TYR A 253 -11.04 6.16 8.49
C TYR A 253 -10.34 7.33 9.19
N ASN A 254 -9.82 8.29 8.42
CA ASN A 254 -9.21 9.50 8.95
C ASN A 254 -10.20 10.31 9.80
N ALA A 255 -11.46 10.39 9.35
CA ALA A 255 -12.51 11.11 10.06
C ALA A 255 -12.91 10.42 11.39
N VAL A 256 -13.11 9.10 11.39
CA VAL A 256 -13.49 8.37 12.63
C VAL A 256 -12.37 8.30 13.66
N LYS A 257 -11.11 8.36 13.23
CA LYS A 257 -9.92 8.43 14.10
C LYS A 257 -9.47 9.87 14.38
N LYS A 258 -10.09 10.85 13.73
CA LYS A 258 -9.74 12.27 13.84
C LYS A 258 -8.27 12.57 13.52
N LEU A 259 -7.69 11.87 12.54
CA LEU A 259 -6.25 11.96 12.25
C LEU A 259 -5.80 13.35 11.80
N ASN A 260 -6.73 14.19 11.35
CA ASN A 260 -6.50 15.58 10.96
C ASN A 260 -7.03 16.57 12.04
N GLU A 261 -7.04 16.17 13.28
CA GLU A 261 -7.41 16.98 14.43
C GLU A 261 -6.33 16.87 15.51
N ILE A 262 -6.24 17.89 16.39
CA ILE A 262 -5.23 17.91 17.46
C ILE A 262 -5.46 16.80 18.50
N GLU A 263 -6.72 16.41 18.69
CA GLU A 263 -7.15 15.32 19.56
C GLU A 263 -7.40 14.03 18.77
N SER A 264 -6.42 13.64 17.96
CA SER A 264 -6.43 12.40 17.18
C SER A 264 -6.39 11.17 18.10
N GLU A 265 -7.07 10.09 17.70
CA GLU A 265 -6.84 8.76 18.31
C GLU A 265 -5.46 8.20 17.98
N GLY A 266 -4.84 8.75 16.96
CA GLY A 266 -3.54 8.34 16.44
C GLY A 266 -3.54 7.06 15.63
N LEU A 267 -2.44 6.87 14.88
CA LEU A 267 -2.12 5.64 14.17
C LEU A 267 -0.99 4.93 14.91
N ARG A 268 -1.22 3.68 15.27
CA ARG A 268 -0.18 2.83 15.86
C ARG A 268 0.50 2.01 14.77
N LEU A 269 1.74 1.65 15.03
CA LEU A 269 2.50 0.82 14.11
C LEU A 269 1.76 -0.48 13.74
N GLU A 270 1.08 -1.10 14.71
CA GLU A 270 0.32 -2.34 14.53
C GLU A 270 -0.88 -2.19 13.57
N GLU A 271 -1.39 -0.97 13.39
CA GLU A 271 -2.54 -0.69 12.50
C GLU A 271 -2.12 -0.51 11.04
N ILE A 272 -0.85 -0.29 10.79
CA ILE A 272 -0.28 -0.13 9.45
C ILE A 272 0.69 -1.25 9.10
N SER A 273 1.27 -1.93 10.11
CA SER A 273 1.97 -3.18 9.86
C SER A 273 0.93 -4.18 9.38
N ASN A 274 1.13 -4.63 8.17
CA ASN A 274 0.21 -5.52 7.49
C ASN A 274 0.14 -6.82 8.27
N GLN A 275 -0.97 -7.02 8.99
CA GLN A 275 -1.16 -8.24 9.73
C GLN A 275 -1.39 -9.38 8.73
N PHE A 276 -0.38 -10.19 8.60
CA PHE A 276 -0.49 -11.48 7.97
C PHE A 276 -1.52 -12.35 8.72
N PRO A 277 -2.27 -13.23 8.00
CA PRO A 277 -3.45 -13.95 8.51
C PRO A 277 -3.20 -14.94 9.65
N GLY A 278 -2.00 -14.97 10.15
CA GLY A 278 -1.55 -15.95 11.12
C GLY A 278 -0.28 -16.64 10.62
N VAL A 279 0.46 -17.15 11.58
CA VAL A 279 1.73 -17.82 11.34
C VAL A 279 1.49 -19.09 10.50
N LEU A 280 2.09 -19.16 9.31
CA LEU A 280 2.13 -20.39 8.53
C LEU A 280 3.37 -21.20 8.88
N SER A 281 3.18 -22.48 9.14
CA SER A 281 4.23 -23.40 9.53
C SER A 281 3.96 -24.81 9.04
N LEU A 282 4.94 -25.68 9.20
CA LEU A 282 4.86 -27.08 8.81
C LEU A 282 3.53 -27.73 9.26
N GLY A 283 2.82 -28.33 8.31
CA GLY A 283 1.54 -28.99 8.51
C GLY A 283 0.30 -28.13 8.31
N ASN A 284 0.44 -26.81 8.10
CA ASN A 284 -0.68 -25.98 7.67
C ASN A 284 -1.06 -26.30 6.22
N SER A 285 -2.31 -26.03 5.84
CA SER A 285 -2.81 -26.24 4.48
C SER A 285 -3.89 -25.21 4.11
N GLY A 286 -4.15 -25.06 2.80
CA GLY A 286 -5.17 -24.21 2.23
C GLY A 286 -4.59 -23.05 1.43
N GLU A 287 -5.45 -22.15 0.94
CA GLU A 287 -5.14 -21.05 0.02
C GLU A 287 -3.98 -20.16 0.48
N SER A 288 -3.88 -19.84 1.78
CA SER A 288 -2.77 -19.02 2.29
C SER A 288 -1.41 -19.71 2.12
N VAL A 289 -1.37 -21.04 2.16
CA VAL A 289 -0.15 -21.83 1.91
C VAL A 289 0.15 -21.86 0.43
N GLU A 290 -0.83 -22.03 -0.43
CA GLU A 290 -0.67 -21.95 -1.88
C GLU A 290 -0.08 -20.60 -2.29
N VAL A 291 -0.62 -19.50 -1.76
CA VAL A 291 -0.13 -18.14 -2.04
C VAL A 291 1.32 -17.96 -1.61
N ILE A 292 1.72 -18.42 -0.41
CA ILE A 292 3.13 -18.27 0.01
C ILE A 292 4.06 -19.14 -0.83
N GLN A 293 3.64 -20.34 -1.21
CA GLN A 293 4.40 -21.19 -2.11
C GLN A 293 4.60 -20.52 -3.47
N TYR A 294 3.55 -19.89 -4.00
CA TYR A 294 3.63 -19.14 -5.24
C TYR A 294 4.61 -17.95 -5.13
N PHE A 295 4.51 -17.12 -4.08
CA PHE A 295 5.45 -16.01 -3.89
C PHE A 295 6.89 -16.49 -3.76
N LEU A 296 7.13 -17.57 -3.02
CA LEU A 296 8.47 -18.18 -2.91
C LEU A 296 9.00 -18.68 -4.25
N SER A 297 8.13 -19.31 -5.06
CA SER A 297 8.52 -19.80 -6.39
C SER A 297 8.81 -18.65 -7.34
N ALA A 298 8.03 -17.58 -7.30
CA ALA A 298 8.26 -16.38 -8.10
C ALA A 298 9.59 -15.69 -7.72
N VAL A 299 9.84 -15.49 -6.43
CA VAL A 299 11.12 -14.90 -5.96
C VAL A 299 12.30 -15.81 -6.24
N ALA A 300 12.15 -17.14 -6.13
CA ALA A 300 13.16 -18.13 -6.45
C ALA A 300 13.61 -18.10 -7.92
N PHE A 301 12.72 -17.66 -8.82
CA PHE A 301 13.08 -17.47 -10.23
C PHE A 301 14.15 -16.38 -10.41
N PHE A 302 14.10 -15.32 -9.59
CA PHE A 302 15.08 -14.23 -9.63
C PHE A 302 16.28 -14.48 -8.69
N ASP A 303 16.09 -15.24 -7.61
CA ASP A 303 17.16 -15.56 -6.67
C ASP A 303 17.33 -17.08 -6.50
N PRO A 304 18.32 -17.67 -7.20
CA PRO A 304 18.56 -19.12 -7.18
C PRO A 304 19.02 -19.67 -5.82
N LEU A 305 19.26 -18.83 -4.82
CA LEU A 305 19.56 -19.28 -3.45
C LEU A 305 18.30 -19.75 -2.71
N ILE A 306 17.13 -19.40 -3.21
CA ILE A 306 15.84 -19.83 -2.64
C ILE A 306 15.37 -21.06 -3.45
N PRO A 307 15.25 -22.26 -2.84
CA PRO A 307 14.64 -23.38 -3.52
C PRO A 307 13.16 -23.13 -3.77
N ALA A 308 12.71 -23.25 -5.03
CA ALA A 308 11.30 -23.10 -5.37
C ALA A 308 10.49 -24.28 -4.78
N PRO A 309 9.48 -24.04 -3.95
CA PRO A 309 8.59 -25.10 -3.48
C PRO A 309 7.59 -25.47 -4.59
N GLU A 310 7.05 -26.69 -4.55
CA GLU A 310 5.89 -27.05 -5.35
C GLU A 310 4.62 -26.36 -4.77
N LEU A 311 3.70 -25.96 -5.65
CA LEU A 311 2.42 -25.39 -5.28
C LEU A 311 1.45 -26.52 -4.92
N THR A 312 1.44 -26.92 -3.67
CA THR A 312 0.62 -28.04 -3.17
C THR A 312 -0.51 -27.62 -2.25
N GLY A 313 -0.50 -26.35 -1.83
CA GLY A 313 -1.39 -25.86 -0.76
C GLY A 313 -1.12 -26.50 0.60
N VAL A 314 -0.03 -27.28 0.76
CA VAL A 314 0.39 -27.89 2.04
C VAL A 314 1.77 -27.38 2.41
N TYR A 315 1.89 -26.78 3.59
CA TYR A 315 3.17 -26.33 4.12
C TYR A 315 4.01 -27.54 4.55
N ASP A 316 4.76 -28.06 3.63
CA ASP A 316 5.63 -29.21 3.78
C ASP A 316 7.09 -28.82 4.12
N GLU A 317 7.99 -29.79 4.18
CA GLU A 317 9.41 -29.55 4.43
C GLU A 317 10.07 -28.78 3.28
N ALA A 318 9.60 -28.91 2.04
CA ALA A 318 10.11 -28.14 0.91
C ALA A 318 9.77 -26.66 1.08
N THR A 319 8.51 -26.35 1.36
CA THR A 319 8.03 -24.99 1.68
C THR A 319 8.80 -24.38 2.86
N ARG A 320 8.98 -25.17 3.94
CA ARG A 320 9.74 -24.73 5.12
C ARG A 320 11.20 -24.39 4.76
N ASN A 321 11.85 -25.21 3.95
CA ASN A 321 13.24 -24.96 3.52
C ASN A 321 13.36 -23.71 2.65
N SER A 322 12.39 -23.46 1.77
CA SER A 322 12.28 -22.23 0.98
C SER A 322 12.15 -21.00 1.87
N VAL A 323 11.30 -21.06 2.89
CA VAL A 323 11.13 -19.98 3.88
C VAL A 323 12.44 -19.75 4.65
N ILE A 324 13.13 -20.80 5.09
CA ILE A 324 14.44 -20.66 5.77
C ILE A 324 15.46 -19.97 4.87
N ALA A 325 15.54 -20.36 3.60
CA ALA A 325 16.45 -19.76 2.65
C ALA A 325 16.12 -18.27 2.41
N PHE A 326 14.86 -17.95 2.25
CA PHE A 326 14.39 -16.57 2.15
C PHE A 326 14.73 -15.75 3.42
N GLN A 327 14.45 -16.28 4.59
CA GLN A 327 14.78 -15.64 5.87
C GLN A 327 16.29 -15.39 5.99
N ALA A 328 17.13 -16.36 5.57
CA ALA A 328 18.58 -16.19 5.57
C ALA A 328 19.02 -15.05 4.65
N LEU A 329 18.46 -14.99 3.43
CA LEU A 329 18.74 -13.93 2.46
C LEU A 329 18.38 -12.55 2.98
N LYS A 330 17.26 -12.43 3.71
CA LYS A 330 16.75 -11.17 4.26
C LYS A 330 17.29 -10.84 5.67
N GLY A 331 18.18 -11.66 6.21
CA GLY A 331 18.74 -11.46 7.55
C GLY A 331 17.71 -11.64 8.69
N LEU A 332 16.63 -12.36 8.42
CA LEU A 332 15.63 -12.72 9.42
C LEU A 332 16.07 -13.96 10.24
N PRO A 333 15.49 -14.19 11.42
CA PRO A 333 15.66 -15.45 12.14
C PRO A 333 15.18 -16.63 11.29
N GLN A 334 16.04 -17.61 11.06
CA GLN A 334 15.79 -18.78 10.20
C GLN A 334 14.91 -19.82 10.90
N THR A 335 13.66 -19.47 11.16
CA THR A 335 12.72 -20.32 11.88
C THR A 335 12.02 -21.35 10.97
N GLY A 336 11.95 -21.07 9.69
CA GLY A 336 11.13 -21.81 8.74
C GLY A 336 9.63 -21.65 9.01
N VAL A 337 9.28 -20.57 9.68
CA VAL A 337 7.91 -20.17 9.98
C VAL A 337 7.65 -18.86 9.25
N ALA A 338 6.61 -18.80 8.43
CA ALA A 338 6.21 -17.56 7.79
C ALA A 338 5.38 -16.75 8.78
N ASP A 339 6.08 -15.92 9.53
CA ASP A 339 5.49 -14.90 10.40
C ASP A 339 5.22 -13.59 9.63
N ASP A 340 4.70 -12.60 10.31
CA ASP A 340 4.36 -11.29 9.74
C ASP A 340 5.57 -10.64 9.02
N ALA A 341 6.75 -10.65 9.64
CA ALA A 341 7.95 -10.06 9.05
C ALA A 341 8.40 -10.81 7.78
N THR A 342 8.33 -12.15 7.81
CA THR A 342 8.68 -12.99 6.66
C THR A 342 7.72 -12.77 5.51
N TRP A 343 6.42 -12.75 5.77
CA TRP A 343 5.39 -12.54 4.77
C TRP A 343 5.51 -11.17 4.09
N ASN A 344 5.62 -10.10 4.88
CA ASN A 344 5.68 -8.75 4.36
C ASN A 344 6.87 -8.55 3.42
N LEU A 345 8.07 -9.01 3.82
CA LEU A 345 9.26 -8.94 2.98
C LEU A 345 9.13 -9.80 1.72
N LEU A 346 8.55 -10.99 1.84
CA LEU A 346 8.34 -11.87 0.69
C LEU A 346 7.36 -11.26 -0.32
N TYR A 347 6.29 -10.66 0.16
CA TYR A 347 5.32 -9.98 -0.69
C TYR A 347 5.91 -8.73 -1.36
N ASP A 348 6.71 -7.95 -0.64
CA ASP A 348 7.40 -6.78 -1.20
C ASP A 348 8.40 -7.18 -2.29
N ASP A 349 9.16 -8.27 -2.08
CA ASP A 349 10.06 -8.82 -3.10
C ASP A 349 9.28 -9.29 -4.33
N TYR A 350 8.25 -10.11 -4.13
CA TYR A 350 7.39 -10.57 -5.20
C TYR A 350 6.86 -9.41 -6.05
N ARG A 351 6.34 -8.35 -5.43
CA ARG A 351 5.89 -7.16 -6.16
C ARG A 351 7.03 -6.41 -6.86
N GLY A 352 8.19 -6.30 -6.22
CA GLY A 352 9.37 -5.67 -6.80
C GLY A 352 9.89 -6.41 -8.03
N ASP A 353 9.93 -7.72 -7.95
CA ASP A 353 10.40 -8.59 -9.03
C ASP A 353 9.48 -8.53 -10.25
N ILE A 354 8.15 -8.60 -10.03
CA ILE A 354 7.17 -8.46 -11.12
C ILE A 354 7.29 -7.11 -11.82
N ARG A 355 7.44 -6.01 -11.08
CA ARG A 355 7.60 -4.67 -11.65
C ARG A 355 8.90 -4.48 -12.42
N SER A 356 9.92 -5.26 -12.11
CA SER A 356 11.22 -5.20 -12.79
C SER A 356 11.23 -5.89 -14.16
N LEU A 357 10.19 -6.69 -14.47
CA LEU A 357 10.10 -7.41 -15.74
C LEU A 357 9.83 -6.44 -16.89
N THR A 358 10.69 -6.46 -17.92
CA THR A 358 10.42 -5.72 -19.16
C THR A 358 9.42 -6.50 -20.03
N PRO A 359 8.70 -5.82 -20.96
CA PRO A 359 7.78 -6.49 -21.89
C PRO A 359 8.42 -7.63 -22.70
N GLU A 360 9.74 -7.54 -22.95
CA GLU A 360 10.50 -8.58 -23.67
C GLU A 360 10.81 -9.78 -22.75
N GLN A 361 10.98 -9.56 -21.47
CA GLN A 361 11.19 -10.62 -20.48
C GLN A 361 9.89 -11.36 -20.16
N ILE A 362 8.75 -10.67 -20.24
CA ILE A 362 7.42 -11.29 -20.13
C ILE A 362 7.19 -12.30 -21.27
N GLY A 363 7.78 -12.09 -22.45
CA GLY A 363 7.71 -13.03 -23.58
C GLY A 363 8.60 -14.24 -23.49
N THR A 364 9.49 -14.33 -22.50
CA THR A 364 10.49 -15.44 -22.33
C THR A 364 10.55 -16.00 -20.91
N ALA A 365 9.83 -15.40 -19.97
CA ALA A 365 9.75 -15.81 -18.59
C ALA A 365 8.33 -16.29 -18.25
N ILE A 366 8.19 -17.07 -17.19
CA ILE A 366 6.92 -17.41 -16.57
C ILE A 366 6.12 -16.12 -16.36
N ILE A 367 4.95 -16.01 -16.99
CA ILE A 367 4.06 -14.87 -16.78
C ILE A 367 3.45 -15.03 -15.39
N PRO A 368 3.79 -14.17 -14.44
CA PRO A 368 3.42 -14.37 -13.05
C PRO A 368 1.91 -14.25 -12.84
N PHE A 369 1.40 -14.94 -11.82
CA PHE A 369 0.01 -14.80 -11.39
C PHE A 369 -0.32 -13.33 -11.07
N PRO A 370 -1.47 -12.80 -11.53
CA PRO A 370 -1.79 -11.37 -11.45
C PRO A 370 -2.09 -10.87 -10.03
N GLY A 371 -1.97 -11.72 -9.00
CA GLY A 371 -2.24 -11.35 -7.61
C GLY A 371 -3.72 -11.30 -7.24
N VAL A 372 -4.61 -11.69 -8.16
CA VAL A 372 -6.06 -11.82 -7.95
C VAL A 372 -6.55 -13.11 -8.57
N PHE A 373 -7.43 -13.82 -7.87
CA PHE A 373 -8.14 -14.96 -8.44
C PHE A 373 -9.10 -14.47 -9.52
N LEU A 374 -9.08 -15.11 -10.68
CA LEU A 374 -9.97 -14.78 -11.79
C LEU A 374 -11.18 -15.71 -11.78
N GLN A 375 -12.37 -15.14 -11.94
CA GLN A 375 -13.64 -15.86 -11.87
C GLN A 375 -14.67 -15.27 -12.84
N LEU A 376 -15.81 -15.96 -12.97
CA LEU A 376 -16.91 -15.55 -13.84
C LEU A 376 -17.31 -14.08 -13.62
N GLY A 377 -17.32 -13.30 -14.69
CA GLY A 377 -17.63 -11.87 -14.69
C GLY A 377 -16.42 -10.95 -14.64
N ASP A 378 -15.22 -11.48 -14.41
CA ASP A 378 -13.99 -10.68 -14.43
C ASP A 378 -13.61 -10.29 -15.86
N GLU A 379 -12.94 -9.15 -16.01
CA GLU A 379 -12.50 -8.63 -17.30
C GLU A 379 -11.13 -7.95 -17.21
N GLY A 380 -10.43 -7.88 -18.32
CA GLY A 380 -9.15 -7.18 -18.44
C GLY A 380 -8.02 -8.03 -18.99
N GLU A 381 -6.79 -7.49 -18.91
CA GLU A 381 -5.60 -8.07 -19.51
C GLU A 381 -5.24 -9.44 -18.94
N ALA A 382 -5.40 -9.65 -17.63
CA ALA A 382 -5.15 -10.94 -17.02
C ALA A 382 -6.07 -12.05 -17.58
N VAL A 383 -7.33 -11.73 -17.88
CA VAL A 383 -8.25 -12.66 -18.51
C VAL A 383 -7.82 -12.96 -19.96
N VAL A 384 -7.34 -11.96 -20.71
CA VAL A 384 -6.78 -12.17 -22.06
C VAL A 384 -5.61 -13.15 -22.00
N ILE A 385 -4.70 -12.97 -21.04
CA ILE A 385 -3.53 -13.85 -20.86
C ILE A 385 -4.00 -15.28 -20.53
N LEU A 386 -4.90 -15.44 -19.58
CA LEU A 386 -5.48 -16.74 -19.22
C LEU A 386 -6.11 -17.44 -20.43
N GLN A 387 -6.92 -16.72 -21.22
CA GLN A 387 -7.57 -17.26 -22.42
C GLN A 387 -6.53 -17.69 -23.47
N ASN A 388 -5.41 -16.98 -23.60
CA ASN A 388 -4.30 -17.41 -24.45
C ASN A 388 -3.65 -18.69 -23.92
N PHE A 389 -3.39 -18.79 -22.62
CA PHE A 389 -2.87 -20.00 -22.00
C PHE A 389 -3.77 -21.21 -22.26
N ILE A 390 -5.07 -21.06 -22.01
CA ILE A 390 -6.08 -22.11 -22.25
C ILE A 390 -6.05 -22.54 -23.72
N ASN A 391 -6.04 -21.60 -24.66
CA ASN A 391 -6.04 -21.92 -26.08
C ASN A 391 -4.74 -22.60 -26.52
N THR A 392 -3.60 -22.19 -25.97
CA THR A 392 -2.33 -22.89 -26.24
C THR A 392 -2.35 -24.31 -25.66
N ALA A 393 -2.81 -24.46 -24.40
CA ALA A 393 -2.96 -25.77 -23.77
C ALA A 393 -3.92 -26.68 -24.55
N SER A 394 -5.00 -26.15 -25.10
CA SER A 394 -6.00 -26.90 -25.90
C SER A 394 -5.42 -27.51 -27.19
N THR A 395 -4.28 -27.00 -27.68
CA THR A 395 -3.60 -27.58 -28.85
C THR A 395 -2.99 -28.94 -28.56
N VAL A 396 -2.80 -29.28 -27.30
CA VAL A 396 -2.13 -30.49 -26.84
C VAL A 396 -3.03 -31.36 -25.97
N TYR A 397 -3.87 -30.75 -25.14
CA TYR A 397 -4.83 -31.43 -24.26
C TYR A 397 -6.21 -31.35 -24.87
N ASN A 398 -6.68 -32.44 -25.47
CA ASN A 398 -7.99 -32.51 -26.14
C ASN A 398 -9.19 -32.33 -25.18
N GLU A 399 -8.96 -32.52 -23.89
CA GLU A 399 -9.94 -32.34 -22.83
C GLU A 399 -10.21 -30.85 -22.55
N ILE A 400 -9.25 -29.95 -22.87
CA ILE A 400 -9.39 -28.53 -22.69
C ILE A 400 -10.01 -27.92 -23.96
N PRO A 401 -11.21 -27.35 -23.91
CA PRO A 401 -11.85 -26.78 -25.09
C PRO A 401 -11.15 -25.44 -25.48
N PRO A 402 -10.95 -25.19 -26.79
CA PRO A 402 -10.54 -23.84 -27.20
C PRO A 402 -11.68 -22.86 -27.01
N ILE A 403 -11.35 -21.64 -26.60
CA ILE A 403 -12.30 -20.58 -26.24
C ILE A 403 -12.01 -19.27 -26.97
N PRO A 404 -13.00 -18.39 -27.17
CA PRO A 404 -12.76 -17.05 -27.69
C PRO A 404 -11.90 -16.21 -26.75
N ILE A 405 -10.96 -15.43 -27.30
CA ILE A 405 -10.18 -14.45 -26.53
C ILE A 405 -10.98 -13.15 -26.51
N THR A 406 -11.73 -12.94 -25.45
CA THR A 406 -12.63 -11.80 -25.27
C THR A 406 -12.15 -10.78 -24.27
N GLY A 407 -11.23 -11.19 -23.36
CA GLY A 407 -10.86 -10.41 -22.19
C GLY A 407 -11.93 -10.36 -21.11
N VAL A 408 -13.01 -11.16 -21.25
CA VAL A 408 -14.06 -11.34 -20.24
C VAL A 408 -14.05 -12.81 -19.80
N TYR A 409 -13.99 -13.05 -18.52
CA TYR A 409 -14.12 -14.39 -17.92
C TYR A 409 -15.59 -14.80 -17.99
N ASP A 410 -15.99 -15.30 -19.13
CA ASP A 410 -17.35 -15.76 -19.43
C ASP A 410 -17.55 -17.25 -19.05
N GLU A 411 -18.73 -17.78 -19.34
CA GLU A 411 -19.02 -19.20 -19.10
C GLU A 411 -18.09 -20.14 -19.88
N ASN A 412 -17.63 -19.74 -21.07
CA ASN A 412 -16.69 -20.58 -21.84
C ASN A 412 -15.33 -20.64 -21.14
N THR A 413 -14.86 -19.51 -20.61
CA THR A 413 -13.60 -19.45 -19.85
C THR A 413 -13.69 -20.29 -18.58
N ARG A 414 -14.78 -20.15 -17.81
CA ARG A 414 -15.02 -20.96 -16.62
C ARG A 414 -15.07 -22.47 -16.93
N ASP A 415 -15.79 -22.86 -17.97
CA ASP A 415 -15.94 -24.26 -18.33
C ASP A 415 -14.61 -24.86 -18.83
N ALA A 416 -13.78 -24.05 -19.49
CA ALA A 416 -12.43 -24.47 -19.85
C ALA A 416 -11.52 -24.61 -18.60
N VAL A 417 -11.65 -23.72 -17.63
CA VAL A 417 -10.94 -23.85 -16.35
C VAL A 417 -11.39 -25.10 -15.59
N TYR A 418 -12.66 -25.42 -15.54
CA TYR A 418 -13.14 -26.73 -15.00
C TYR A 418 -12.49 -27.93 -15.70
N ALA A 419 -12.27 -27.85 -17.01
CA ALA A 419 -11.59 -28.92 -17.74
C ALA A 419 -10.10 -29.03 -17.34
N VAL A 420 -9.42 -27.89 -17.11
CA VAL A 420 -8.05 -27.87 -16.58
C VAL A 420 -7.99 -28.45 -15.18
N GLU A 421 -8.87 -28.02 -14.28
CA GLU A 421 -8.95 -28.50 -12.90
C GLU A 421 -9.20 -30.04 -12.86
N ALA A 422 -10.13 -30.51 -13.67
CA ALA A 422 -10.42 -31.93 -13.78
C ALA A 422 -9.23 -32.77 -14.31
N LEU A 423 -8.50 -32.22 -15.31
CA LEU A 423 -7.37 -32.88 -15.93
C LEU A 423 -6.19 -33.03 -14.98
N PHE A 424 -5.91 -31.99 -14.18
CA PHE A 424 -4.78 -31.95 -13.27
C PHE A 424 -5.13 -32.35 -11.82
N GLY A 425 -6.40 -32.64 -11.54
CA GLY A 425 -6.87 -33.14 -10.24
C GLY A 425 -6.98 -32.04 -9.18
N PHE A 426 -7.24 -30.80 -9.62
CA PHE A 426 -7.47 -29.66 -8.73
C PHE A 426 -8.90 -29.63 -8.21
N GLU A 427 -9.19 -28.72 -7.25
CA GLU A 427 -10.56 -28.47 -6.80
C GLU A 427 -11.38 -27.90 -7.98
N LEU A 428 -12.59 -28.47 -8.17
CA LEU A 428 -13.47 -28.08 -9.29
C LEU A 428 -14.33 -26.88 -8.87
N ASP A 429 -13.78 -25.69 -8.85
CA ASP A 429 -14.49 -24.46 -8.49
C ASP A 429 -14.64 -23.46 -9.66
N GLY A 430 -13.92 -23.70 -10.76
CA GLY A 430 -13.94 -22.85 -11.95
C GLY A 430 -13.34 -21.48 -11.68
N ILE A 431 -12.41 -21.39 -10.74
CA ILE A 431 -11.68 -20.17 -10.36
C ILE A 431 -10.21 -20.34 -10.72
N THR A 432 -9.64 -19.38 -11.40
CA THR A 432 -8.20 -19.40 -11.71
C THR A 432 -7.42 -18.79 -10.56
N GLY A 433 -6.98 -19.61 -9.64
CA GLY A 433 -6.01 -19.28 -8.60
C GLY A 433 -4.56 -19.45 -9.05
N PRO A 434 -3.56 -19.24 -8.14
CA PRO A 434 -2.15 -19.41 -8.45
C PRO A 434 -1.81 -20.78 -9.05
N LEU A 435 -2.40 -21.85 -8.54
CA LEU A 435 -2.14 -23.22 -8.99
C LEU A 435 -2.57 -23.46 -10.44
N VAL A 436 -3.79 -23.05 -10.78
CA VAL A 436 -4.32 -23.16 -12.15
C VAL A 436 -3.54 -22.26 -13.10
N TRP A 437 -3.24 -21.04 -12.67
CA TRP A 437 -2.46 -20.08 -13.47
C TRP A 437 -1.05 -20.60 -13.79
N ASP A 438 -0.32 -21.03 -12.76
CA ASP A 438 1.07 -21.50 -12.89
C ASP A 438 1.15 -22.73 -13.80
N THR A 439 0.25 -23.70 -13.58
CA THR A 439 0.13 -24.90 -14.44
C THR A 439 -0.08 -24.52 -15.91
N LEU A 440 -0.98 -23.59 -16.20
CA LEU A 440 -1.26 -23.13 -17.56
C LEU A 440 -0.10 -22.31 -18.13
N ALA A 441 0.55 -21.50 -17.33
CA ALA A 441 1.73 -20.72 -17.73
C ALA A 441 2.90 -21.63 -18.09
N ASP A 442 3.17 -22.68 -17.32
CA ASP A 442 4.19 -23.67 -17.61
C ASP A 442 3.90 -24.42 -18.92
N ILE A 443 2.66 -24.87 -19.10
CA ILE A 443 2.24 -25.52 -20.35
C ILE A 443 2.43 -24.58 -21.54
N TYR A 444 2.03 -23.31 -21.39
CA TYR A 444 2.20 -22.30 -22.41
C TYR A 444 3.68 -22.12 -22.78
N ASN A 445 4.54 -21.95 -21.79
CA ASN A 445 5.97 -21.78 -22.00
C ASN A 445 6.64 -23.02 -22.65
N ASP A 446 6.26 -24.21 -22.21
CA ASP A 446 6.78 -25.47 -22.78
C ASP A 446 6.40 -25.63 -24.25
N ILE A 447 5.16 -25.26 -24.63
CA ILE A 447 4.69 -25.34 -26.01
C ILE A 447 5.38 -24.27 -26.85
N GLU A 448 5.42 -23.01 -26.42
CA GLU A 448 6.00 -21.89 -27.16
C GLU A 448 7.53 -22.05 -27.33
N SER A 449 8.21 -22.61 -26.33
CA SER A 449 9.65 -22.91 -26.43
C SER A 449 10.00 -24.18 -27.22
N GLY A 450 8.98 -24.98 -27.58
CA GLY A 450 9.16 -26.29 -28.22
C GLY A 450 9.70 -27.36 -27.28
N ALA A 451 9.65 -27.12 -25.97
CA ALA A 451 10.09 -28.06 -24.92
C ALA A 451 9.00 -29.05 -24.50
N TYR A 452 7.79 -28.87 -24.99
CA TYR A 452 6.63 -29.67 -24.61
C TYR A 452 6.84 -31.18 -24.79
N ARG A 453 6.50 -31.97 -23.77
CA ARG A 453 6.57 -33.44 -23.77
C ARG A 453 5.18 -34.03 -23.59
N ASN A 454 4.84 -35.02 -24.43
CA ASN A 454 3.58 -35.74 -24.28
C ASN A 454 3.44 -36.41 -22.90
N PRO A 455 2.26 -36.39 -22.29
CA PRO A 455 1.99 -37.15 -21.07
C PRO A 455 2.39 -38.62 -21.22
N GLY A 456 3.25 -39.13 -20.34
CA GLY A 456 3.77 -40.50 -20.37
C GLY A 456 5.18 -40.66 -20.94
N GLN A 457 5.84 -39.61 -21.41
CA GLN A 457 7.25 -39.65 -21.74
C GLN A 457 8.16 -39.44 -20.50
N PHE A 458 9.10 -40.37 -20.32
CA PHE A 458 10.09 -40.21 -19.23
C PHE A 458 11.00 -39.00 -19.49
N SER A 459 11.32 -38.26 -18.42
CA SER A 459 12.29 -37.16 -18.49
C SER A 459 13.61 -37.65 -19.05
N GLY A 460 14.05 -37.07 -20.17
CA GLY A 460 15.32 -37.39 -20.82
C GLY A 460 15.26 -37.84 -22.29
N ASN A 461 14.07 -38.14 -22.83
CA ASN A 461 13.93 -38.44 -24.26
C ASN A 461 13.14 -37.32 -24.96
N PRO A 462 13.81 -36.36 -25.63
CA PRO A 462 13.12 -35.38 -26.46
C PRO A 462 12.41 -36.10 -27.61
N LEU A 463 11.21 -35.64 -27.98
CA LEU A 463 10.55 -36.08 -29.21
C LEU A 463 11.47 -35.81 -30.39
N SER A 464 11.88 -36.85 -31.11
CA SER A 464 12.51 -36.65 -32.41
C SER A 464 11.45 -36.01 -33.32
N SER A 465 11.71 -34.77 -33.76
CA SER A 465 10.96 -34.16 -34.85
C SER A 465 10.98 -35.06 -36.09
N ASN A 466 9.86 -35.63 -36.47
CA ASN A 466 9.63 -36.17 -37.80
C ASN A 466 9.11 -35.07 -38.72
#